data_9bfcdddf6d0f5218a99400b3b0eb7432
#
_entry.id   9bfcdddf6d0f5218a99400b3b0eb7432
#
_cell.length_a   1.000
_cell.length_b   1.000
_cell.length_c   1.000
_cell.angle_alpha   90.00
_cell.angle_beta   90.00
_cell.angle_gamma   90.00
#
_symmetry.space_group_name_H-M   'P 1'
#
loop_
_entity.id
_entity.type
_entity.pdbx_description
1 polymer ?
#
loop_
_entity_poly.entity_id
_entity_poly.type
_entity_poly.pdbx_seq_one_letter_code
_entity_poly.pdbx_strand_id
1 'polypeptide(L)'
;GGIEKVTITFGGCDDFDATGYYASNLLESKNIKSITAVVGDAYKPIHPISQDRRLTYCSGLSAEQMADLFRQSDLVICSASTVCIEALFCNTKVAAGWFVDNQMDFYNLVTAKGWVIGLGNVEHPYIDMDALNTSTVPCASIGKDIRQNYCQLFHNLQDGYYLRNVRFQDLDLLFHWANDSTVRNNAFNTDPIEYGGHCQWFANCMQRDDVQIFILVKNSALVGQVRFNIEEGKAEIDYSISSESRGKGLGNVIIRLGIEEANRMGIKELIAKVKDKNIPSQRVFLNNGFMCNEDILTFEGVKSYNYLMREPY
;
A
#
# COMPACT_ATOMS: atom_id res chain seq x y z
N GLY A 1 28.19 8.12 9.96
CA GLY A 1 29.36 7.34 9.51
C GLY A 1 29.21 7.08 8.01
N GLY A 2 30.33 6.92 7.32
CA GLY A 2 30.29 6.54 5.89
C GLY A 2 29.87 5.07 5.73
N ILE A 3 29.50 4.67 4.50
CA ILE A 3 29.21 3.28 4.17
C ILE A 3 30.52 2.49 4.13
N GLU A 4 30.60 1.45 4.95
CA GLU A 4 31.79 0.58 5.07
C GLU A 4 31.46 -0.90 4.75
N LYS A 5 30.26 -1.37 5.13
CA LYS A 5 29.81 -2.75 4.95
C LYS A 5 28.59 -2.77 4.05
N VAL A 6 28.68 -3.50 2.95
CA VAL A 6 27.61 -3.56 1.95
C VAL A 6 27.19 -5.00 1.70
N THR A 7 25.87 -5.23 1.67
CA THR A 7 25.31 -6.47 1.15
C THR A 7 24.68 -6.22 -0.20
N ILE A 8 24.93 -7.10 -1.18
CA ILE A 8 24.35 -7.05 -2.51
C ILE A 8 23.53 -8.32 -2.74
N THR A 9 22.29 -8.20 -3.22
CA THR A 9 21.46 -9.36 -3.57
C THR A 9 20.37 -9.01 -4.58
N PHE A 10 20.39 -9.66 -5.75
CA PHE A 10 19.40 -9.50 -6.82
C PHE A 10 18.55 -10.75 -7.05
N GLY A 11 18.56 -11.69 -6.07
CA GLY A 11 17.74 -12.89 -6.11
C GLY A 11 18.42 -14.07 -6.81
N GLY A 12 17.58 -15.00 -7.30
CA GLY A 12 18.06 -16.33 -7.72
C GLY A 12 18.87 -16.39 -9.00
N CYS A 13 18.59 -15.55 -9.98
CA CYS A 13 19.23 -15.62 -11.32
C CYS A 13 20.20 -14.47 -11.58
N ASP A 14 19.82 -13.24 -11.31
CA ASP A 14 20.61 -12.02 -11.64
C ASP A 14 21.17 -12.06 -13.06
N ASP A 15 20.30 -12.19 -14.05
CA ASP A 15 20.65 -12.44 -15.46
C ASP A 15 21.49 -11.33 -16.10
N PHE A 16 21.51 -10.14 -15.50
CA PHE A 16 22.29 -8.98 -15.97
C PHE A 16 23.61 -8.80 -15.20
N ASP A 17 23.91 -9.69 -14.24
CA ASP A 17 25.07 -9.59 -13.35
C ASP A 17 25.21 -8.22 -12.66
N ALA A 18 24.07 -7.68 -12.23
CA ALA A 18 24.05 -6.46 -11.44
C ALA A 18 24.90 -6.60 -10.16
N THR A 19 24.93 -7.79 -9.57
CA THR A 19 25.80 -8.12 -8.42
C THR A 19 27.27 -7.87 -8.74
N GLY A 20 27.78 -8.38 -9.86
CA GLY A 20 29.18 -8.19 -10.28
C GLY A 20 29.50 -6.72 -10.58
N TYR A 21 28.58 -6.03 -11.27
CA TYR A 21 28.73 -4.60 -11.57
C TYR A 21 28.85 -3.76 -10.30
N TYR A 22 27.88 -3.88 -9.37
CA TYR A 22 27.88 -3.09 -8.14
C TYR A 22 29.05 -3.44 -7.23
N ALA A 23 29.41 -4.72 -7.12
CA ALA A 23 30.57 -5.15 -6.34
C ALA A 23 31.86 -4.51 -6.87
N SER A 24 32.10 -4.53 -8.18
CA SER A 24 33.29 -3.97 -8.80
C SER A 24 33.40 -2.46 -8.58
N ASN A 25 32.32 -1.72 -8.76
CA ASN A 25 32.31 -0.27 -8.55
C ASN A 25 32.51 0.12 -7.07
N LEU A 26 31.92 -0.63 -6.14
CA LEU A 26 32.10 -0.39 -4.71
C LEU A 26 33.55 -0.64 -4.26
N LEU A 27 34.24 -1.59 -4.88
CA LEU A 27 35.65 -1.90 -4.55
C LEU A 27 36.62 -0.78 -4.95
N GLU A 28 36.23 0.15 -5.84
CA GLU A 28 37.02 1.34 -6.15
C GLU A 28 37.09 2.31 -4.96
N SER A 29 36.11 2.27 -4.06
CA SER A 29 36.09 3.09 -2.88
C SER A 29 36.96 2.49 -1.77
N LYS A 30 37.88 3.30 -1.22
CA LYS A 30 38.70 2.91 -0.07
C LYS A 30 37.93 2.85 1.26
N ASN A 31 36.76 3.45 1.30
CA ASN A 31 35.93 3.46 2.51
C ASN A 31 35.22 2.11 2.71
N ILE A 32 34.97 1.36 1.65
CA ILE A 32 34.35 0.04 1.74
C ILE A 32 35.31 -0.96 2.34
N LYS A 33 34.90 -1.54 3.47
CA LYS A 33 35.68 -2.55 4.21
C LYS A 33 35.28 -3.97 3.88
N SER A 34 33.98 -4.20 3.59
CA SER A 34 33.50 -5.53 3.21
C SER A 34 32.27 -5.44 2.32
N ILE A 35 32.19 -6.36 1.35
CA ILE A 35 31.04 -6.57 0.47
C ILE A 35 30.67 -8.05 0.59
N THR A 36 29.40 -8.33 0.92
CA THR A 36 28.84 -9.67 0.87
C THR A 36 27.82 -9.74 -0.27
N ALA A 37 28.14 -10.50 -1.30
CA ALA A 37 27.27 -10.77 -2.43
C ALA A 37 26.49 -12.06 -2.19
N VAL A 38 25.19 -11.95 -1.95
CA VAL A 38 24.29 -13.09 -1.78
C VAL A 38 23.67 -13.43 -3.13
N VAL A 39 24.01 -14.59 -3.66
CA VAL A 39 23.61 -15.05 -5.00
C VAL A 39 22.83 -16.35 -4.90
N GLY A 40 21.96 -16.59 -5.87
CA GLY A 40 21.27 -17.87 -5.99
C GLY A 40 22.10 -18.92 -6.70
N ASP A 41 21.64 -20.18 -6.64
CA ASP A 41 22.35 -21.33 -7.26
C ASP A 41 22.40 -21.24 -8.79
N ALA A 42 21.53 -20.46 -9.40
CA ALA A 42 21.49 -20.23 -10.85
C ALA A 42 22.34 -19.04 -11.31
N TYR A 43 22.92 -18.28 -10.40
CA TYR A 43 23.74 -17.11 -10.73
C TYR A 43 24.95 -17.47 -11.56
N LYS A 44 25.16 -16.72 -12.63
CA LYS A 44 26.33 -16.85 -13.54
C LYS A 44 26.94 -15.47 -13.74
N PRO A 45 28.14 -15.21 -13.22
CA PRO A 45 28.81 -13.94 -13.41
C PRO A 45 29.12 -13.68 -14.89
N ILE A 46 28.77 -12.50 -15.38
CA ILE A 46 29.17 -11.99 -16.70
C ILE A 46 30.47 -11.22 -16.56
N HIS A 47 30.62 -10.47 -15.46
CA HIS A 47 31.87 -9.77 -15.16
C HIS A 47 32.87 -10.69 -14.47
N PRO A 48 34.20 -10.47 -14.67
CA PRO A 48 35.20 -11.23 -13.95
C PRO A 48 35.04 -11.08 -12.44
N ILE A 49 35.01 -12.21 -11.73
CA ILE A 49 34.93 -12.20 -10.26
C ILE A 49 36.21 -11.58 -9.69
N SER A 50 36.07 -10.49 -8.95
CA SER A 50 37.22 -9.85 -8.30
C SER A 50 37.83 -10.76 -7.23
N GLN A 51 39.14 -10.78 -7.15
CA GLN A 51 39.93 -11.47 -6.10
C GLN A 51 40.19 -10.57 -4.87
N ASP A 52 39.53 -9.41 -4.78
CA ASP A 52 39.68 -8.50 -3.64
C ASP A 52 39.14 -9.17 -2.35
N ARG A 53 39.98 -9.19 -1.32
CA ARG A 53 39.65 -9.82 -0.02
C ARG A 53 38.44 -9.21 0.67
N ARG A 54 38.01 -8.03 0.26
CA ARG A 54 36.81 -7.37 0.78
C ARG A 54 35.53 -7.93 0.23
N LEU A 55 35.56 -8.71 -0.87
CA LEU A 55 34.38 -9.28 -1.54
C LEU A 55 34.25 -10.77 -1.19
N THR A 56 33.05 -11.13 -0.72
CA THR A 56 32.69 -12.52 -0.42
C THR A 56 31.37 -12.86 -1.10
N TYR A 57 31.33 -13.96 -1.83
CA TYR A 57 30.10 -14.53 -2.39
C TYR A 57 29.56 -15.61 -1.45
N CYS A 58 28.25 -15.62 -1.23
CA CYS A 58 27.56 -16.68 -0.48
C CYS A 58 26.21 -17.00 -1.10
N SER A 59 25.71 -18.20 -0.83
CA SER A 59 24.40 -18.68 -1.27
C SER A 59 23.74 -19.52 -0.18
N GLY A 60 22.45 -19.82 -0.33
CA GLY A 60 21.73 -20.74 0.54
C GLY A 60 21.54 -20.26 1.99
N LEU A 61 21.55 -18.95 2.22
CA LEU A 61 21.32 -18.38 3.54
C LEU A 61 19.88 -18.58 3.99
N SER A 62 19.67 -18.94 5.26
CA SER A 62 18.35 -18.94 5.89
C SER A 62 17.81 -17.51 6.06
N ALA A 63 16.49 -17.37 6.25
CA ALA A 63 15.88 -16.07 6.52
C ALA A 63 16.49 -15.36 7.74
N GLU A 64 16.86 -16.11 8.79
CA GLU A 64 17.52 -15.57 9.97
C GLU A 64 18.93 -15.07 9.65
N GLN A 65 19.72 -15.85 8.89
CA GLN A 65 21.05 -15.45 8.43
C GLN A 65 20.99 -14.22 7.54
N MET A 66 20.01 -14.13 6.63
CA MET A 66 19.77 -12.95 5.81
C MET A 66 19.46 -11.72 6.66
N ALA A 67 18.56 -11.85 7.64
CA ALA A 67 18.21 -10.75 8.53
C ALA A 67 19.41 -10.26 9.35
N ASP A 68 20.24 -11.18 9.84
CA ASP A 68 21.45 -10.82 10.57
C ASP A 68 22.48 -10.12 9.68
N LEU A 69 22.63 -10.57 8.44
CA LEU A 69 23.49 -9.93 7.45
C LEU A 69 23.02 -8.50 7.16
N PHE A 70 21.71 -8.30 6.95
CA PHE A 70 21.16 -6.97 6.72
C PHE A 70 21.36 -6.03 7.90
N ARG A 71 21.11 -6.48 9.13
CA ARG A 71 21.36 -5.67 10.35
C ARG A 71 22.82 -5.27 10.56
N GLN A 72 23.76 -6.06 10.03
CA GLN A 72 25.19 -5.79 10.13
C GLN A 72 25.71 -4.91 8.98
N SER A 73 24.89 -4.63 7.99
CA SER A 73 25.26 -3.84 6.82
C SER A 73 24.92 -2.36 7.01
N ASP A 74 25.77 -1.48 6.52
CA ASP A 74 25.49 -0.04 6.41
C ASP A 74 24.60 0.27 5.22
N LEU A 75 24.66 -0.59 4.18
CA LEU A 75 23.87 -0.49 2.96
C LEU A 75 23.53 -1.88 2.42
N VAL A 76 22.29 -2.04 1.98
CA VAL A 76 21.86 -3.19 1.17
C VAL A 76 21.53 -2.70 -0.23
N ILE A 77 22.13 -3.31 -1.25
CA ILE A 77 21.84 -3.10 -2.67
C ILE A 77 21.04 -4.31 -3.16
N CYS A 78 19.83 -4.10 -3.65
CA CYS A 78 18.96 -5.23 -3.99
C CYS A 78 17.94 -4.90 -5.10
N SER A 79 17.24 -5.93 -5.57
CA SER A 79 16.06 -5.74 -6.42
C SER A 79 14.90 -5.16 -5.63
N ALA A 80 14.05 -4.38 -6.31
CA ALA A 80 12.78 -3.88 -5.77
C ALA A 80 11.74 -5.02 -5.70
N SER A 81 11.92 -5.91 -4.74
CA SER A 81 11.13 -7.12 -4.51
C SER A 81 10.99 -7.38 -3.01
N THR A 82 10.57 -8.58 -2.62
CA THR A 82 10.43 -8.98 -1.21
C THR A 82 11.69 -8.73 -0.39
N VAL A 83 12.86 -8.98 -0.97
CA VAL A 83 14.16 -8.76 -0.28
C VAL A 83 14.40 -7.30 0.09
N CYS A 84 13.91 -6.36 -0.72
CA CYS A 84 13.94 -4.93 -0.37
C CYS A 84 13.14 -4.64 0.89
N ILE A 85 11.95 -5.23 1.02
CA ILE A 85 11.11 -5.12 2.22
C ILE A 85 11.83 -5.71 3.43
N GLU A 86 12.42 -6.89 3.29
CA GLU A 86 13.16 -7.57 4.37
C GLU A 86 14.34 -6.72 4.87
N ALA A 87 15.10 -6.10 3.97
CA ALA A 87 16.20 -5.21 4.35
C ALA A 87 15.71 -3.94 5.05
N LEU A 88 14.62 -3.33 4.58
CA LEU A 88 13.98 -2.18 5.24
C LEU A 88 13.50 -2.55 6.66
N PHE A 89 12.96 -3.76 6.86
CA PHE A 89 12.59 -4.26 8.19
C PHE A 89 13.76 -4.41 9.15
N CYS A 90 14.92 -4.76 8.62
CA CYS A 90 16.14 -4.83 9.41
C CYS A 90 16.69 -3.46 9.78
N ASN A 91 16.01 -2.39 9.38
CA ASN A 91 16.39 -1.01 9.66
C ASN A 91 17.73 -0.62 9.01
N THR A 92 18.00 -1.18 7.84
CA THR A 92 19.22 -0.95 7.10
C THR A 92 18.92 0.03 5.94
N LYS A 93 19.89 0.86 5.59
CA LYS A 93 19.81 1.71 4.41
C LYS A 93 19.75 0.83 3.16
N VAL A 94 18.81 1.11 2.26
CA VAL A 94 18.56 0.30 1.07
C VAL A 94 18.70 1.14 -0.19
N ALA A 95 19.42 0.59 -1.18
CA ALA A 95 19.38 1.04 -2.55
C ALA A 95 18.74 -0.07 -3.40
N ALA A 96 17.69 0.26 -4.13
CA ALA A 96 16.91 -0.73 -4.88
C ALA A 96 16.79 -0.38 -6.36
N GLY A 97 16.86 -1.39 -7.21
CA GLY A 97 16.62 -1.28 -8.64
C GLY A 97 15.62 -2.32 -9.12
N TRP A 98 15.15 -2.20 -10.36
CA TRP A 98 14.20 -3.12 -10.97
C TRP A 98 14.72 -3.64 -12.31
N PHE A 99 14.28 -4.83 -12.74
CA PHE A 99 14.65 -5.45 -14.03
C PHE A 99 13.49 -6.22 -14.69
N VAL A 100 12.32 -6.30 -14.03
CA VAL A 100 11.10 -6.89 -14.59
C VAL A 100 9.90 -5.97 -14.29
N ASP A 101 8.94 -5.93 -15.20
CA ASP A 101 7.82 -4.98 -15.15
C ASP A 101 7.03 -5.05 -13.84
N ASN A 102 6.87 -6.24 -13.26
CA ASN A 102 6.14 -6.41 -12.01
C ASN A 102 6.85 -5.80 -10.79
N GLN A 103 8.11 -5.41 -10.89
CA GLN A 103 8.85 -4.71 -9.84
C GLN A 103 8.71 -3.19 -9.94
N MET A 104 8.31 -2.66 -11.11
CA MET A 104 8.30 -1.22 -11.39
C MET A 104 7.34 -0.45 -10.49
N ASP A 105 6.14 -0.96 -10.26
CA ASP A 105 5.15 -0.29 -9.41
C ASP A 105 5.64 -0.20 -7.96
N PHE A 106 6.20 -1.29 -7.45
CA PHE A 106 6.79 -1.31 -6.12
C PHE A 106 8.02 -0.40 -6.02
N TYR A 107 8.91 -0.42 -7.02
CA TYR A 107 10.06 0.47 -7.11
C TYR A 107 9.64 1.95 -7.07
N ASN A 108 8.67 2.34 -7.89
CA ASN A 108 8.15 3.70 -7.94
C ASN A 108 7.54 4.12 -6.59
N LEU A 109 6.82 3.21 -5.93
CA LEU A 109 6.24 3.48 -4.61
C LEU A 109 7.33 3.74 -3.56
N VAL A 110 8.31 2.85 -3.42
CA VAL A 110 9.31 2.97 -2.33
C VAL A 110 10.29 4.11 -2.55
N THR A 111 10.59 4.45 -3.81
CA THR A 111 11.41 5.62 -4.17
C THR A 111 10.66 6.92 -3.95
N ALA A 112 9.39 7.03 -4.36
CA ALA A 112 8.54 8.21 -4.12
C ALA A 112 8.33 8.48 -2.62
N LYS A 113 8.27 7.42 -1.79
CA LYS A 113 8.21 7.53 -0.33
C LYS A 113 9.56 7.90 0.31
N GLY A 114 10.64 7.91 -0.44
CA GLY A 114 11.99 8.14 0.08
C GLY A 114 12.50 7.02 1.00
N TRP A 115 11.95 5.81 0.90
CA TRP A 115 12.35 4.67 1.73
C TRP A 115 13.62 4.00 1.23
N VAL A 116 13.91 4.14 -0.05
CA VAL A 116 15.12 3.61 -0.69
C VAL A 116 15.79 4.64 -1.58
N ILE A 117 17.06 4.41 -1.87
CA ILE A 117 17.77 5.12 -2.94
C ILE A 117 17.46 4.38 -4.23
N GLY A 118 16.94 5.08 -5.22
CA GLY A 118 16.58 4.48 -6.51
C GLY A 118 17.82 4.23 -7.38
N LEU A 119 17.99 3.00 -7.86
CA LEU A 119 19.06 2.60 -8.80
C LEU A 119 18.57 2.53 -10.25
N GLY A 120 17.25 2.69 -10.49
CA GLY A 120 16.65 2.58 -11.81
C GLY A 120 16.56 1.15 -12.34
N ASN A 121 16.59 1.00 -13.65
CA ASN A 121 16.63 -0.29 -14.32
C ASN A 121 18.05 -0.89 -14.25
N VAL A 122 18.17 -2.06 -13.60
CA VAL A 122 19.48 -2.72 -13.42
C VAL A 122 19.96 -3.52 -14.64
N GLU A 123 19.20 -3.57 -15.74
CA GLU A 123 19.73 -4.02 -17.04
C GLU A 123 20.84 -3.09 -17.55
N HIS A 124 20.78 -1.81 -17.14
CA HIS A 124 21.77 -0.79 -17.39
C HIS A 124 22.25 -0.21 -16.07
N PRO A 125 22.98 -0.99 -15.26
CA PRO A 125 23.27 -0.60 -13.89
C PRO A 125 24.15 0.64 -13.86
N TYR A 126 23.80 1.55 -12.93
CA TYR A 126 24.55 2.76 -12.63
C TYR A 126 24.63 2.92 -11.12
N ILE A 127 25.74 3.46 -10.63
CA ILE A 127 25.93 3.76 -9.21
C ILE A 127 26.49 5.18 -9.04
N ASP A 128 25.82 5.95 -8.19
CA ASP A 128 26.32 7.24 -7.75
C ASP A 128 26.74 7.12 -6.29
N MET A 129 28.04 7.04 -6.05
CA MET A 129 28.63 6.88 -4.73
C MET A 129 28.38 8.09 -3.83
N ASP A 130 28.29 9.29 -4.38
CA ASP A 130 28.02 10.51 -3.62
C ASP A 130 26.56 10.53 -3.16
N ALA A 131 25.64 10.15 -4.05
CA ALA A 131 24.24 9.97 -3.69
C ALA A 131 24.06 8.89 -2.61
N LEU A 132 24.76 7.76 -2.71
CA LEU A 132 24.71 6.73 -1.69
C LEU A 132 25.20 7.21 -0.32
N ASN A 133 26.27 8.01 -0.28
CA ASN A 133 26.85 8.50 0.97
C ASN A 133 26.01 9.63 1.61
N THR A 134 25.48 10.54 0.79
CA THR A 134 24.80 11.76 1.26
C THR A 134 23.31 11.55 1.53
N SER A 135 22.68 10.57 0.91
CA SER A 135 21.25 10.31 1.11
C SER A 135 20.96 9.91 2.55
N THR A 136 20.17 10.69 3.23
CA THR A 136 19.53 10.32 4.49
C THR A 136 18.21 9.62 4.15
N VAL A 137 18.24 8.31 4.02
CA VAL A 137 16.99 7.53 3.99
C VAL A 137 16.43 7.54 5.40
N PRO A 138 15.20 8.05 5.63
CA PRO A 138 14.61 7.93 6.95
C PRO A 138 14.58 6.47 7.32
N CYS A 139 15.01 6.18 8.54
CA CYS A 139 14.79 4.89 9.15
C CYS A 139 13.27 4.70 9.22
N ALA A 140 12.74 4.02 8.22
CA ALA A 140 11.31 3.88 8.11
C ALA A 140 10.83 3.07 9.31
N SER A 141 9.86 3.61 10.04
CA SER A 141 9.10 2.88 11.05
C SER A 141 8.19 1.81 10.39
N ILE A 142 8.65 1.26 9.26
CA ILE A 142 7.97 0.22 8.48
C ILE A 142 7.66 -1.00 9.35
N GLY A 143 8.49 -1.26 10.39
CA GLY A 143 8.38 -2.48 11.18
C GLY A 143 7.26 -2.52 12.22
N LYS A 144 6.75 -1.40 12.72
CA LYS A 144 5.72 -1.40 13.77
C LYS A 144 4.33 -1.72 13.21
N ASP A 145 4.01 -1.22 12.03
CA ASP A 145 2.68 -1.35 11.44
C ASP A 145 2.51 -2.63 10.60
N ILE A 146 3.59 -3.22 10.10
CA ILE A 146 3.48 -4.37 9.17
C ILE A 146 3.08 -5.65 9.89
N ARG A 147 3.58 -5.95 11.10
CA ARG A 147 3.14 -7.13 11.83
C ARG A 147 1.63 -7.07 12.11
N GLN A 148 1.16 -5.88 12.48
CA GLN A 148 -0.24 -5.62 12.72
C GLN A 148 -1.04 -5.69 11.41
N ASN A 149 -0.51 -5.13 10.32
CA ASN A 149 -1.10 -5.18 8.99
C ASN A 149 -1.12 -6.59 8.41
N TYR A 150 -0.06 -7.40 8.58
CA TYR A 150 -0.08 -8.82 8.17
C TYR A 150 -1.03 -9.65 9.01
N CYS A 151 -1.06 -9.49 10.34
CA CYS A 151 -2.02 -10.18 11.19
C CYS A 151 -3.46 -9.82 10.79
N GLN A 152 -3.71 -8.55 10.43
CA GLN A 152 -5.01 -8.08 10.00
C GLN A 152 -5.35 -8.55 8.58
N LEU A 153 -4.37 -8.57 7.67
CA LEU A 153 -4.51 -9.15 6.34
C LEU A 153 -4.85 -10.66 6.44
N PHE A 154 -4.16 -11.41 7.31
CA PHE A 154 -4.46 -12.82 7.55
C PHE A 154 -5.83 -13.03 8.19
N HIS A 155 -6.26 -12.19 9.14
CA HIS A 155 -7.62 -12.20 9.69
C HIS A 155 -8.66 -11.91 8.59
N ASN A 156 -8.42 -10.89 7.79
CA ASN A 156 -9.31 -10.54 6.68
C ASN A 156 -9.36 -11.62 5.60
N LEU A 157 -8.24 -12.32 5.36
CA LEU A 157 -8.17 -13.47 4.45
C LEU A 157 -8.86 -14.72 5.03
N GLN A 158 -8.82 -14.95 6.35
CA GLN A 158 -9.59 -16.01 7.01
C GLN A 158 -11.09 -15.76 6.91
N ASP A 159 -11.53 -14.51 7.06
CA ASP A 159 -12.93 -14.13 6.88
C ASP A 159 -13.31 -13.98 5.39
N GLY A 160 -12.32 -14.03 4.48
CA GLY A 160 -12.49 -13.90 3.05
C GLY A 160 -12.91 -12.51 2.56
N TYR A 161 -12.72 -11.45 3.40
CA TYR A 161 -13.05 -10.08 3.05
C TYR A 161 -11.82 -9.18 2.98
N TYR A 162 -11.74 -8.33 1.96
CA TYR A 162 -10.74 -7.25 1.87
C TYR A 162 -11.25 -6.09 1.03
N LEU A 163 -10.67 -4.91 1.23
CA LEU A 163 -10.87 -3.74 0.37
C LEU A 163 -9.76 -3.69 -0.69
N ARG A 164 -10.14 -3.38 -1.91
CA ARG A 164 -9.20 -3.01 -2.97
C ARG A 164 -9.55 -1.66 -3.55
N ASN A 165 -8.58 -0.94 -4.05
CA ASN A 165 -8.82 0.29 -4.80
C ASN A 165 -9.75 0.03 -5.98
N VAL A 166 -10.60 1.02 -6.27
CA VAL A 166 -11.43 1.04 -7.47
C VAL A 166 -10.53 1.08 -8.72
N ARG A 167 -11.02 0.50 -9.83
CA ARG A 167 -10.35 0.46 -11.12
C ARG A 167 -11.28 0.97 -12.21
N PHE A 168 -10.76 1.42 -13.34
CA PHE A 168 -11.59 1.86 -14.47
C PHE A 168 -12.63 0.82 -14.91
N GLN A 169 -12.31 -0.46 -14.78
CA GLN A 169 -13.21 -1.58 -15.10
C GLN A 169 -14.43 -1.68 -14.16
N ASP A 170 -14.43 -0.98 -13.03
CA ASP A 170 -15.53 -0.99 -12.06
C ASP A 170 -16.61 0.05 -12.37
N LEU A 171 -16.46 0.85 -13.41
CA LEU A 171 -17.37 1.93 -13.81
C LEU A 171 -18.83 1.45 -13.88
N ASP A 172 -19.08 0.42 -14.67
CA ASP A 172 -20.42 -0.12 -14.90
C ASP A 172 -21.00 -0.76 -13.64
N LEU A 173 -20.15 -1.46 -12.87
CA LEU A 173 -20.54 -2.05 -11.59
C LEU A 173 -21.03 -0.98 -10.61
N LEU A 174 -20.26 0.09 -10.44
CA LEU A 174 -20.62 1.20 -9.56
C LEU A 174 -21.87 1.94 -10.05
N PHE A 175 -22.05 2.09 -11.38
CA PHE A 175 -23.26 2.64 -11.95
C PHE A 175 -24.48 1.81 -11.56
N HIS A 176 -24.42 0.48 -11.72
CA HIS A 176 -25.52 -0.42 -11.36
C HIS A 176 -25.82 -0.38 -9.86
N TRP A 177 -24.78 -0.40 -9.01
CA TRP A 177 -24.97 -0.31 -7.56
C TRP A 177 -25.55 1.04 -7.13
N ALA A 178 -25.09 2.14 -7.74
CA ALA A 178 -25.59 3.47 -7.42
C ALA A 178 -27.06 3.67 -7.86
N ASN A 179 -27.53 2.99 -8.91
CA ASN A 179 -28.91 3.03 -9.37
C ASN A 179 -29.82 1.93 -8.81
N ASP A 180 -29.29 1.08 -7.89
CA ASP A 180 -30.14 0.16 -7.15
C ASP A 180 -31.23 0.93 -6.38
N SER A 181 -32.45 0.45 -6.42
CA SER A 181 -33.62 1.14 -5.83
C SER A 181 -33.46 1.44 -4.33
N THR A 182 -32.89 0.51 -3.59
CA THR A 182 -32.62 0.70 -2.14
C THR A 182 -31.55 1.77 -1.92
N VAL A 183 -30.50 1.78 -2.74
CA VAL A 183 -29.44 2.79 -2.68
C VAL A 183 -30.00 4.16 -3.02
N ARG A 184 -30.77 4.28 -4.11
CA ARG A 184 -31.43 5.54 -4.51
C ARG A 184 -32.38 6.06 -3.41
N ASN A 185 -33.20 5.21 -2.82
CA ASN A 185 -34.11 5.60 -1.76
C ASN A 185 -33.38 6.12 -0.50
N ASN A 186 -32.19 5.62 -0.22
CA ASN A 186 -31.37 6.05 0.89
C ASN A 186 -30.42 7.21 0.55
N ALA A 187 -30.18 7.52 -0.72
CA ALA A 187 -29.41 8.69 -1.14
C ALA A 187 -30.19 9.99 -0.91
N PHE A 188 -29.51 11.11 -0.68
CA PHE A 188 -30.17 12.41 -0.52
C PHE A 188 -30.90 12.82 -1.81
N ASN A 189 -30.25 12.75 -2.96
CA ASN A 189 -30.94 12.81 -4.23
C ASN A 189 -31.40 11.40 -4.62
N THR A 190 -32.69 11.20 -4.79
CA THR A 190 -33.33 9.91 -5.10
C THR A 190 -33.50 9.66 -6.61
N ASP A 191 -33.23 10.68 -7.45
CA ASP A 191 -33.38 10.55 -8.90
C ASP A 191 -32.43 9.50 -9.48
N PRO A 192 -32.83 8.79 -10.54
CA PRO A 192 -31.93 7.91 -11.26
C PRO A 192 -30.70 8.66 -11.78
N ILE A 193 -29.54 8.03 -11.69
CA ILE A 193 -28.30 8.58 -12.22
C ILE A 193 -28.21 8.26 -13.70
N GLU A 194 -28.04 9.28 -14.54
CA GLU A 194 -27.78 9.13 -15.96
C GLU A 194 -26.37 8.58 -16.20
N TYR A 195 -26.24 7.61 -17.14
CA TYR A 195 -24.98 6.93 -17.41
C TYR A 195 -23.84 7.89 -17.81
N GLY A 196 -24.14 8.85 -18.69
CA GLY A 196 -23.15 9.84 -19.11
C GLY A 196 -22.64 10.71 -17.97
N GLY A 197 -23.54 11.12 -17.06
CA GLY A 197 -23.19 11.86 -15.85
C GLY A 197 -22.33 11.03 -14.89
N HIS A 198 -22.65 9.73 -14.76
CA HIS A 198 -21.86 8.81 -13.95
C HIS A 198 -20.43 8.61 -14.50
N CYS A 199 -20.30 8.43 -15.82
CA CYS A 199 -18.98 8.31 -16.47
C CYS A 199 -18.11 9.54 -16.20
N GLN A 200 -18.68 10.74 -16.32
CA GLN A 200 -17.95 11.98 -16.07
C GLN A 200 -17.56 12.14 -14.59
N TRP A 201 -18.49 11.85 -13.67
CA TRP A 201 -18.21 11.84 -12.25
C TRP A 201 -17.10 10.84 -11.89
N PHE A 202 -17.18 9.61 -12.40
CA PHE A 202 -16.18 8.56 -12.12
C PHE A 202 -14.80 8.93 -12.66
N ALA A 203 -14.71 9.43 -13.89
CA ALA A 203 -13.44 9.90 -14.46
C ALA A 203 -12.81 11.02 -13.63
N ASN A 204 -13.64 11.95 -13.13
CA ASN A 204 -13.16 13.01 -12.23
C ASN A 204 -12.67 12.44 -10.89
N CYS A 205 -13.40 11.48 -10.28
CA CYS A 205 -12.96 10.84 -9.03
C CYS A 205 -11.60 10.13 -9.18
N MET A 206 -11.37 9.47 -10.33
CA MET A 206 -10.11 8.76 -10.60
C MET A 206 -8.88 9.68 -10.75
N GLN A 207 -9.09 10.97 -10.91
CA GLN A 207 -8.03 11.99 -11.05
C GLN A 207 -7.80 12.82 -9.76
N ARG A 208 -8.61 12.59 -8.73
CA ARG A 208 -8.60 13.39 -7.49
C ARG A 208 -8.00 12.59 -6.34
N ASP A 209 -7.10 13.21 -5.60
CA ASP A 209 -6.50 12.62 -4.40
C ASP A 209 -7.41 12.75 -3.16
N ASP A 210 -8.35 13.71 -3.18
CA ASP A 210 -9.31 13.97 -2.12
C ASP A 210 -10.58 13.10 -2.18
N VAL A 211 -10.68 12.20 -3.17
CA VAL A 211 -11.72 11.18 -3.27
C VAL A 211 -11.09 9.80 -3.37
N GLN A 212 -11.40 8.92 -2.42
CA GLN A 212 -10.90 7.55 -2.41
C GLN A 212 -12.08 6.58 -2.43
N ILE A 213 -12.05 5.62 -3.35
CA ILE A 213 -13.11 4.61 -3.52
C ILE A 213 -12.49 3.22 -3.42
N PHE A 214 -13.06 2.38 -2.56
CA PHE A 214 -12.64 0.99 -2.40
C PHE A 214 -13.81 0.05 -2.66
N ILE A 215 -13.50 -1.10 -3.25
CA ILE A 215 -14.43 -2.20 -3.48
C ILE A 215 -14.23 -3.27 -2.42
N LEU A 216 -15.29 -3.66 -1.73
CA LEU A 216 -15.28 -4.82 -0.84
C LEU A 216 -15.33 -6.10 -1.66
N VAL A 217 -14.34 -6.95 -1.47
CA VAL A 217 -14.22 -8.25 -2.12
C VAL A 217 -14.43 -9.35 -1.09
N LYS A 218 -15.19 -10.37 -1.45
CA LYS A 218 -15.38 -11.61 -0.70
C LYS A 218 -15.17 -12.80 -1.61
N ASN A 219 -14.14 -13.64 -1.35
CA ASN A 219 -13.88 -14.85 -2.15
C ASN A 219 -13.95 -14.55 -3.67
N SER A 220 -13.27 -13.49 -4.12
CA SER A 220 -13.28 -12.97 -5.49
C SER A 220 -14.59 -12.32 -5.97
N ALA A 221 -15.68 -12.36 -5.22
CA ALA A 221 -16.91 -11.65 -5.55
C ALA A 221 -16.86 -10.18 -5.08
N LEU A 222 -17.32 -9.26 -5.91
CA LEU A 222 -17.44 -7.86 -5.57
C LEU A 222 -18.79 -7.62 -4.90
N VAL A 223 -18.79 -7.20 -3.63
CA VAL A 223 -20.00 -7.23 -2.78
C VAL A 223 -20.44 -5.88 -2.23
N GLY A 224 -19.64 -4.84 -2.41
CA GLY A 224 -19.98 -3.49 -1.96
C GLY A 224 -18.87 -2.50 -2.25
N GLN A 225 -19.12 -1.22 -1.95
CA GLN A 225 -18.14 -0.14 -2.07
C GLN A 225 -18.17 0.75 -0.83
N VAL A 226 -17.02 1.35 -0.49
CA VAL A 226 -16.89 2.45 0.45
C VAL A 226 -16.14 3.59 -0.22
N ARG A 227 -16.60 4.82 0.02
CA ARG A 227 -16.02 6.05 -0.54
C ARG A 227 -15.72 7.03 0.59
N PHE A 228 -14.62 7.74 0.43
CA PHE A 228 -14.20 8.85 1.27
C PHE A 228 -14.11 10.12 0.42
N ASN A 229 -14.73 11.20 0.89
CA ASN A 229 -14.46 12.55 0.40
C ASN A 229 -13.64 13.24 1.49
N ILE A 230 -12.39 13.57 1.18
CA ILE A 230 -11.37 14.00 2.16
C ILE A 230 -11.22 15.52 2.09
N GLU A 231 -11.28 16.18 3.24
CA GLU A 231 -11.06 17.62 3.37
C GLU A 231 -10.34 17.92 4.69
N GLU A 232 -9.20 18.57 4.65
CA GLU A 232 -8.43 19.03 5.82
C GLU A 232 -8.21 17.97 6.93
N GLY A 233 -7.90 16.72 6.54
CA GLY A 233 -7.67 15.61 7.48
C GLY A 233 -8.92 14.98 8.07
N LYS A 234 -10.10 15.39 7.58
CA LYS A 234 -11.39 14.76 7.85
C LYS A 234 -11.91 14.08 6.60
N ALA A 235 -12.77 13.10 6.74
CA ALA A 235 -13.43 12.50 5.58
C ALA A 235 -14.91 12.21 5.82
N GLU A 236 -15.71 12.52 4.83
CA GLU A 236 -17.06 11.99 4.73
C GLU A 236 -17.00 10.58 4.18
N ILE A 237 -17.53 9.60 4.96
CA ILE A 237 -17.58 8.19 4.60
C ILE A 237 -18.99 7.81 4.13
N ASP A 238 -19.07 7.17 2.97
CA ASP A 238 -20.30 6.62 2.39
C ASP A 238 -20.05 5.19 1.94
N TYR A 239 -21.06 4.31 2.05
CA TYR A 239 -20.94 2.93 1.61
C TYR A 239 -22.23 2.38 1.02
N SER A 240 -22.10 1.37 0.19
CA SER A 240 -23.22 0.55 -0.26
C SER A 240 -22.83 -0.92 -0.36
N ILE A 241 -23.83 -1.78 -0.18
CA ILE A 241 -23.70 -3.25 -0.34
C ILE A 241 -24.56 -3.67 -1.51
N SER A 242 -24.02 -4.53 -2.38
CA SER A 242 -24.75 -5.08 -3.52
C SER A 242 -26.05 -5.76 -3.07
N SER A 243 -27.10 -5.71 -3.89
CA SER A 243 -28.41 -6.27 -3.58
C SER A 243 -28.36 -7.73 -3.12
N GLU A 244 -27.52 -8.54 -3.81
CA GLU A 244 -27.35 -9.99 -3.55
C GLU A 244 -26.61 -10.26 -2.22
N SER A 245 -25.95 -9.26 -1.68
CA SER A 245 -25.07 -9.38 -0.50
C SER A 245 -25.64 -8.74 0.76
N ARG A 246 -26.78 -8.07 0.68
CA ARG A 246 -27.47 -7.46 1.83
C ARG A 246 -28.00 -8.50 2.82
N GLY A 247 -28.25 -8.05 4.05
CA GLY A 247 -28.76 -8.91 5.10
C GLY A 247 -27.76 -9.90 5.72
N LYS A 248 -26.51 -9.89 5.26
CA LYS A 248 -25.42 -10.80 5.68
C LYS A 248 -24.41 -10.14 6.64
N GLY A 249 -24.76 -9.01 7.23
CA GLY A 249 -23.86 -8.29 8.17
C GLY A 249 -22.71 -7.52 7.52
N LEU A 250 -22.63 -7.47 6.17
CA LEU A 250 -21.50 -6.88 5.44
C LEU A 250 -21.36 -5.37 5.62
N GLY A 251 -22.41 -4.67 6.03
CA GLY A 251 -22.31 -3.26 6.42
C GLY A 251 -21.30 -3.04 7.55
N ASN A 252 -21.30 -3.89 8.58
CA ASN A 252 -20.31 -3.80 9.65
C ASN A 252 -18.89 -4.13 9.16
N VAL A 253 -18.76 -5.12 8.28
CA VAL A 253 -17.45 -5.49 7.72
C VAL A 253 -16.86 -4.35 6.90
N ILE A 254 -17.62 -3.75 5.98
CA ILE A 254 -17.12 -2.71 5.10
C ILE A 254 -16.76 -1.43 5.85
N ILE A 255 -17.53 -1.06 6.89
CA ILE A 255 -17.23 0.10 7.72
C ILE A 255 -16.00 -0.14 8.58
N ARG A 256 -15.86 -1.32 9.20
CA ARG A 256 -14.65 -1.67 9.96
C ARG A 256 -13.40 -1.58 9.07
N LEU A 257 -13.41 -2.22 7.89
CA LEU A 257 -12.30 -2.14 6.95
C LEU A 257 -12.08 -0.71 6.42
N GLY A 258 -13.15 0.06 6.25
CA GLY A 258 -13.08 1.47 5.88
C GLY A 258 -12.39 2.33 6.95
N ILE A 259 -12.64 2.10 8.23
CA ILE A 259 -11.95 2.76 9.35
C ILE A 259 -10.45 2.44 9.30
N GLU A 260 -10.09 1.19 9.05
CA GLU A 260 -8.69 0.79 8.90
C GLU A 260 -7.99 1.52 7.74
N GLU A 261 -8.67 1.68 6.59
CA GLU A 261 -8.12 2.46 5.47
C GLU A 261 -8.04 3.96 5.79
N ALA A 262 -9.03 4.52 6.47
CA ALA A 262 -9.00 5.90 6.92
C ALA A 262 -7.78 6.18 7.82
N ASN A 263 -7.46 5.25 8.72
CA ASN A 263 -6.26 5.31 9.55
C ASN A 263 -4.97 5.30 8.74
N ARG A 264 -4.88 4.42 7.74
CA ARG A 264 -3.71 4.36 6.84
C ARG A 264 -3.52 5.66 6.04
N MET A 265 -4.62 6.32 5.69
CA MET A 265 -4.62 7.62 5.03
C MET A 265 -4.34 8.79 5.99
N GLY A 266 -4.23 8.55 7.30
CA GLY A 266 -3.98 9.59 8.30
C GLY A 266 -5.20 10.48 8.60
N ILE A 267 -6.42 10.02 8.30
CA ILE A 267 -7.66 10.75 8.56
C ILE A 267 -7.92 10.78 10.05
N LYS A 268 -8.21 11.97 10.60
CA LYS A 268 -8.41 12.20 12.02
C LYS A 268 -9.89 12.20 12.45
N GLU A 269 -10.78 12.43 11.51
CA GLU A 269 -12.21 12.47 11.80
C GLU A 269 -12.99 11.88 10.62
N LEU A 270 -13.90 10.95 10.92
CA LEU A 270 -14.83 10.40 9.96
C LEU A 270 -16.25 10.91 10.25
N ILE A 271 -16.93 11.32 9.19
CA ILE A 271 -18.30 11.85 9.25
C ILE A 271 -19.17 11.02 8.32
N ALA A 272 -20.26 10.45 8.83
CA ALA A 272 -21.27 9.79 8.01
C ALA A 272 -22.60 10.51 8.12
N LYS A 273 -23.21 10.84 6.99
CA LYS A 273 -24.53 11.47 6.92
C LYS A 273 -25.58 10.42 6.59
N VAL A 274 -26.52 10.21 7.50
CA VAL A 274 -27.51 9.12 7.37
C VAL A 274 -28.91 9.67 7.53
N LYS A 275 -29.82 9.37 6.58
CA LYS A 275 -31.25 9.72 6.71
C LYS A 275 -31.86 9.12 7.98
N ASP A 276 -32.81 9.80 8.61
CA ASP A 276 -33.50 9.35 9.81
C ASP A 276 -34.24 8.01 9.63
N LYS A 277 -34.70 7.74 8.42
CA LYS A 277 -35.41 6.49 8.07
C LYS A 277 -34.48 5.33 7.75
N ASN A 278 -33.16 5.57 7.55
CA ASN A 278 -32.19 4.51 7.22
C ASN A 278 -31.64 3.84 8.49
N ILE A 279 -32.52 3.21 9.24
CA ILE A 279 -32.17 2.53 10.50
C ILE A 279 -31.05 1.49 10.34
N PRO A 280 -31.00 0.67 9.25
CA PRO A 280 -29.89 -0.26 9.07
C PRO A 280 -28.52 0.42 9.04
N SER A 281 -28.37 1.52 8.32
CA SER A 281 -27.10 2.24 8.23
C SER A 281 -26.71 2.91 9.55
N GLN A 282 -27.70 3.49 10.27
CA GLN A 282 -27.48 4.06 11.60
C GLN A 282 -26.86 3.02 12.56
N ARG A 283 -27.45 1.79 12.59
CA ARG A 283 -26.93 0.69 13.42
C ARG A 283 -25.52 0.29 13.04
N VAL A 284 -25.22 0.26 11.74
CA VAL A 284 -23.87 -0.09 11.25
C VAL A 284 -22.85 0.92 11.77
N PHE A 285 -23.10 2.22 11.67
CA PHE A 285 -22.16 3.22 12.18
C PHE A 285 -22.02 3.16 13.70
N LEU A 286 -23.12 3.05 14.44
CA LEU A 286 -23.09 2.91 15.91
C LEU A 286 -22.29 1.67 16.34
N ASN A 287 -22.52 0.52 15.70
CA ASN A 287 -21.81 -0.73 16.01
C ASN A 287 -20.30 -0.65 15.75
N ASN A 288 -19.86 0.27 14.89
CA ASN A 288 -18.46 0.51 14.58
C ASN A 288 -17.87 1.72 15.34
N GLY A 289 -18.52 2.15 16.43
CA GLY A 289 -17.96 3.15 17.33
C GLY A 289 -18.21 4.60 16.93
N PHE A 290 -19.02 4.87 15.91
CA PHE A 290 -19.44 6.24 15.61
C PHE A 290 -20.46 6.71 16.67
N MET A 291 -20.38 7.97 17.01
CA MET A 291 -21.34 8.63 17.89
C MET A 291 -22.33 9.44 17.07
N CYS A 292 -23.61 9.30 17.36
CA CYS A 292 -24.63 10.14 16.74
C CYS A 292 -24.52 11.56 17.31
N ASN A 293 -24.31 12.54 16.45
CA ASN A 293 -24.49 13.93 16.83
C ASN A 293 -26.00 14.27 16.66
N GLU A 294 -26.65 14.68 17.74
CA GLU A 294 -28.09 14.95 17.77
C GLU A 294 -28.51 16.19 16.96
N ASP A 295 -27.55 16.90 16.36
CA ASP A 295 -27.86 17.99 15.44
C ASP A 295 -28.57 17.43 14.20
N ILE A 296 -29.89 17.59 14.17
CA ILE A 296 -30.71 17.21 13.02
C ILE A 296 -30.36 18.17 11.87
N LEU A 297 -29.63 17.68 10.89
CA LEU A 297 -29.37 18.42 9.66
C LEU A 297 -30.55 18.20 8.71
N THR A 298 -31.08 19.28 8.16
CA THR A 298 -32.02 19.22 7.04
C THR A 298 -31.25 19.47 5.76
N PHE A 299 -30.93 18.42 5.02
CA PHE A 299 -30.36 18.53 3.70
C PHE A 299 -31.48 18.32 2.66
N GLU A 300 -31.71 19.29 1.81
CA GLU A 300 -32.82 19.27 0.82
C GLU A 300 -34.19 18.88 1.41
N GLY A 301 -34.49 19.31 2.64
CA GLY A 301 -35.74 19.01 3.31
C GLY A 301 -35.84 17.62 3.95
N VAL A 302 -34.78 16.82 3.88
CA VAL A 302 -34.72 15.47 4.44
C VAL A 302 -33.97 15.49 5.77
N LYS A 303 -34.62 14.99 6.83
CA LYS A 303 -33.99 14.81 8.15
C LYS A 303 -32.86 13.78 8.04
N SER A 304 -31.70 14.15 8.56
CA SER A 304 -30.52 13.27 8.63
C SER A 304 -29.77 13.50 9.93
N TYR A 305 -28.96 12.51 10.30
CA TYR A 305 -28.06 12.58 11.44
C TYR A 305 -26.63 12.49 10.97
N ASN A 306 -25.74 13.25 11.63
CA ASN A 306 -24.30 13.06 11.50
C ASN A 306 -23.84 12.01 12.50
N TYR A 307 -23.08 11.03 12.01
CA TYR A 307 -22.35 10.06 12.81
C TYR A 307 -20.88 10.42 12.74
N LEU A 308 -20.28 10.68 13.90
CA LEU A 308 -18.91 11.16 14.02
C LEU A 308 -18.03 10.11 14.68
N MET A 309 -16.82 9.94 14.16
CA MET A 309 -15.75 9.21 14.81
C MET A 309 -14.51 10.09 14.81
N ARG A 310 -13.93 10.36 15.97
CA ARG A 310 -12.66 11.07 16.13
C ARG A 310 -11.59 10.07 16.48
N GLU A 311 -10.40 10.26 15.86
CA GLU A 311 -9.26 9.38 16.02
C GLU A 311 -9.66 7.91 15.78
N PRO A 312 -10.03 7.55 14.52
CA PRO A 312 -10.29 6.16 14.18
C PRO A 312 -9.06 5.31 14.52
N TYR A 313 -9.23 4.22 15.26
CA TYR A 313 -8.16 3.35 15.78
C TYR A 313 -7.81 2.24 14.81
#